data_7892acd36685e029f39e3090c78392ea
#
_entry.id   7892acd36685e029f39e3090c78392ea
#
_cell.length_a   1.000
_cell.length_b   1.000
_cell.length_c   1.000
_cell.angle_alpha   90.00
_cell.angle_beta   90.00
_cell.angle_gamma   90.00
#
_symmetry.space_group_name_H-M   'P 1'
#
loop_
_entity.id
_entity.type
_entity.pdbx_description
1 polymer ?
#
loop_
_entity_poly.entity_id
_entity_poly.type
_entity_poly.pdbx_seq_one_letter_code
_entity_poly.pdbx_strand_id
1 'polypeptide(L)'
;MTFAIQKHSLRLDTQKYTAKDILDEVIEDRDILVYLGYPEMANYTYEVQISTRAKRQLGHCQKIGVNHYKIVISDCYLRRLSPAEIHNTIMHEVCHSAPGCMNHGPKWIEAARKVNARFEFTPITRLAYGDEVSQVFQDNKKYFIVCKNCNRRYGYVRRPKYWDAYSRGLIKCSCCRKPFTTEMKH
;
A
#
# COMPACT_ATOMS: atom_id res chain seq x y z
N MET A 1 24.28 -15.43 18.80
CA MET A 1 24.22 -15.42 17.34
C MET A 1 24.06 -13.98 16.89
N THR A 2 25.11 -13.41 16.36
CA THR A 2 25.11 -12.05 15.83
C THR A 2 24.48 -12.13 14.46
N PHE A 3 23.21 -11.75 14.32
CA PHE A 3 22.63 -11.54 13.00
C PHE A 3 23.38 -10.37 12.37
N ALA A 4 24.34 -10.69 11.51
CA ALA A 4 24.88 -9.72 10.58
C ALA A 4 23.72 -9.37 9.65
N ILE A 5 23.06 -8.25 9.96
CA ILE A 5 22.14 -7.59 9.05
C ILE A 5 23.03 -7.14 7.89
N GLN A 6 23.19 -8.01 6.89
CA GLN A 6 23.70 -7.56 5.60
C GLN A 6 22.78 -6.42 5.21
N LYS A 7 23.34 -5.20 5.09
CA LYS A 7 22.69 -4.11 4.40
C LYS A 7 22.12 -4.72 3.13
N HIS A 8 20.79 -4.77 3.01
CA HIS A 8 20.18 -5.07 1.74
C HIS A 8 20.86 -4.18 0.73
N SER A 9 21.68 -4.77 -0.10
CA SER A 9 22.21 -4.11 -1.28
C SER A 9 20.98 -3.73 -2.06
N LEU A 10 20.59 -2.45 -1.92
CA LEU A 10 19.57 -1.84 -2.78
C LEU A 10 19.95 -2.25 -4.19
N ARG A 11 19.23 -3.16 -4.79
CA ARG A 11 19.40 -3.50 -6.21
C ARG A 11 19.05 -2.24 -6.97
N LEU A 12 20.06 -1.42 -7.17
CA LEU A 12 20.02 -0.17 -7.95
C LEU A 12 19.91 -0.49 -9.44
N ASP A 13 19.02 -1.42 -9.80
CA ASP A 13 18.83 -1.66 -11.22
C ASP A 13 17.35 -1.75 -11.54
N THR A 14 16.98 -1.26 -12.70
CA THR A 14 15.66 -1.23 -13.33
C THR A 14 15.01 -2.62 -13.49
N GLN A 15 15.41 -3.57 -12.66
CA GLN A 15 14.98 -4.95 -12.71
C GLN A 15 13.57 -5.08 -12.14
N LYS A 16 12.68 -5.53 -12.97
CA LYS A 16 11.28 -5.81 -12.64
C LYS A 16 11.20 -6.84 -11.52
N TYR A 17 10.63 -6.47 -10.37
CA TYR A 17 10.34 -7.39 -9.27
C TYR A 17 9.46 -8.55 -9.74
N THR A 18 9.90 -9.77 -9.48
CA THR A 18 9.10 -10.98 -9.70
C THR A 18 8.34 -11.36 -8.44
N ALA A 19 7.34 -12.23 -8.56
CA ALA A 19 6.65 -12.77 -7.40
C ALA A 19 7.61 -13.54 -6.47
N LYS A 20 8.68 -14.14 -7.02
CA LYS A 20 9.71 -14.81 -6.24
C LYS A 20 10.54 -13.84 -5.42
N ASP A 21 10.98 -12.72 -6.02
CA ASP A 21 11.76 -11.71 -5.29
C ASP A 21 10.94 -11.15 -4.12
N ILE A 22 9.64 -10.89 -4.34
CA ILE A 22 8.74 -10.43 -3.28
C ILE A 22 8.53 -11.50 -2.21
N LEU A 23 8.44 -12.77 -2.57
CA LEU A 23 8.30 -13.87 -1.61
C LEU A 23 9.54 -14.00 -0.73
N ASP A 24 10.73 -13.88 -1.32
CA ASP A 24 11.98 -13.91 -0.57
C ASP A 24 12.04 -12.77 0.46
N GLU A 25 11.64 -11.54 0.08
CA GLU A 25 11.52 -10.41 1.03
C GLU A 25 10.45 -10.65 2.12
N VAL A 26 9.29 -11.20 1.76
CA VAL A 26 8.21 -11.54 2.73
C VAL A 26 8.71 -12.51 3.80
N ILE A 27 9.54 -13.49 3.41
CA ILE A 27 10.11 -14.47 4.35
C ILE A 27 11.11 -13.79 5.28
N GLU A 28 11.97 -12.92 4.77
CA GLU A 28 12.92 -12.15 5.56
C GLU A 28 12.20 -11.22 6.54
N ASP A 29 11.17 -10.52 6.11
CA ASP A 29 10.36 -9.63 6.93
C ASP A 29 9.60 -10.38 8.04
N ARG A 30 9.09 -11.58 7.73
CA ARG A 30 8.53 -12.49 8.74
C ARG A 30 9.56 -12.83 9.82
N ASP A 31 10.79 -13.19 9.42
CA ASP A 31 11.86 -13.56 10.36
C ASP A 31 12.26 -12.37 11.23
N ILE A 32 12.22 -11.15 10.71
CA ILE A 32 12.35 -9.92 11.49
C ILE A 32 11.26 -9.86 12.57
N LEU A 33 10.00 -10.10 12.23
CA LEU A 33 8.90 -10.09 13.20
C LEU A 33 9.02 -11.21 14.23
N VAL A 34 9.46 -12.40 13.83
CA VAL A 34 9.78 -13.50 14.78
C VAL A 34 10.82 -13.03 15.80
N TYR A 35 11.90 -12.40 15.35
CA TYR A 35 12.93 -11.83 16.22
C TYR A 35 12.38 -10.72 17.14
N LEU A 36 11.43 -9.93 16.69
CA LEU A 36 10.79 -8.84 17.45
C LEU A 36 9.69 -9.29 18.43
N GLY A 37 9.53 -10.62 18.63
CA GLY A 37 8.64 -11.19 19.64
C GLY A 37 7.30 -11.69 19.10
N TYR A 38 7.25 -12.13 17.84
CA TYR A 38 6.12 -12.82 17.22
C TYR A 38 6.52 -14.26 16.81
N PRO A 39 6.94 -15.14 17.78
CA PRO A 39 7.55 -16.43 17.48
C PRO A 39 6.63 -17.39 16.69
N GLU A 40 5.32 -17.28 16.83
CA GLU A 40 4.34 -18.08 16.11
C GLU A 40 4.42 -17.90 14.59
N MET A 41 4.91 -16.75 14.12
CA MET A 41 5.07 -16.47 12.70
C MET A 41 6.14 -17.32 12.02
N ALA A 42 7.03 -17.97 12.78
CA ALA A 42 8.01 -18.92 12.22
C ALA A 42 7.34 -20.07 11.46
N ASN A 43 6.09 -20.41 11.83
CA ASN A 43 5.30 -21.48 11.20
C ASN A 43 4.34 -20.96 10.11
N TYR A 44 4.43 -19.67 9.74
CA TYR A 44 3.54 -19.10 8.73
C TYR A 44 4.09 -19.33 7.32
N THR A 45 3.17 -19.64 6.42
CA THR A 45 3.44 -19.81 4.99
C THR A 45 2.79 -18.67 4.21
N TYR A 46 3.43 -18.32 3.10
CA TYR A 46 2.98 -17.18 2.29
C TYR A 46 2.86 -17.54 0.82
N GLU A 47 1.83 -16.99 0.19
CA GLU A 47 1.73 -16.86 -1.25
C GLU A 47 1.88 -15.39 -1.64
N VAL A 48 2.50 -15.14 -2.77
CA VAL A 48 2.63 -13.78 -3.34
C VAL A 48 1.90 -13.71 -4.68
N GLN A 49 1.14 -12.64 -4.85
CA GLN A 49 0.49 -12.32 -6.11
C GLN A 49 0.79 -10.87 -6.53
N ILE A 50 1.28 -10.68 -7.75
CA ILE A 50 1.36 -9.36 -8.39
C ILE A 50 0.03 -9.09 -9.11
N SER A 51 -0.68 -8.05 -8.71
CA SER A 51 -2.01 -7.72 -9.22
C SER A 51 -1.96 -6.58 -10.24
N THR A 52 -2.33 -6.86 -11.48
CA THR A 52 -2.52 -5.85 -12.53
C THR A 52 -3.83 -5.05 -12.36
N ARG A 53 -4.75 -5.54 -11.52
CA ARG A 53 -6.06 -4.92 -11.28
C ARG A 53 -6.07 -3.96 -10.09
N ALA A 54 -5.16 -4.13 -9.13
CA ALA A 54 -5.07 -3.28 -7.93
C ALA A 54 -4.49 -1.91 -8.32
N LYS A 55 -5.32 -0.86 -8.34
CA LYS A 55 -4.93 0.52 -8.68
C LYS A 55 -5.26 1.53 -7.59
N ARG A 56 -5.77 1.08 -6.44
CA ARG A 56 -6.24 1.94 -5.35
C ARG A 56 -5.49 1.71 -4.04
N GLN A 57 -4.67 0.70 -3.99
CA GLN A 57 -3.87 0.30 -2.84
C GLN A 57 -2.53 -0.25 -3.32
N LEU A 58 -1.49 -0.09 -2.53
CA LEU A 58 -0.14 -0.59 -2.82
C LEU A 58 -0.08 -2.10 -2.74
N GLY A 59 -0.66 -2.66 -1.68
CA GLY A 59 -0.77 -4.07 -1.40
C GLY A 59 -1.93 -4.39 -0.47
N HIS A 60 -2.08 -5.65 -0.15
CA HIS A 60 -2.89 -6.12 0.97
C HIS A 60 -2.46 -7.51 1.40
N CYS A 61 -2.63 -7.80 2.70
CA CYS A 61 -2.48 -9.11 3.28
C CYS A 61 -3.85 -9.76 3.46
N GLN A 62 -3.98 -11.02 3.07
CA GLN A 62 -5.18 -11.83 3.23
C GLN A 62 -4.84 -13.13 3.95
N LYS A 63 -5.57 -13.46 5.01
CA LYS A 63 -5.49 -14.79 5.61
C LYS A 63 -6.30 -15.77 4.75
N ILE A 64 -5.66 -16.81 4.23
CA ILE A 64 -6.26 -17.80 3.34
C ILE A 64 -6.34 -19.20 3.95
N GLY A 65 -5.73 -19.41 5.11
CA GLY A 65 -5.77 -20.67 5.85
C GLY A 65 -5.23 -20.52 7.26
N VAL A 66 -5.10 -21.65 7.96
CA VAL A 66 -4.43 -21.68 9.26
C VAL A 66 -2.94 -21.42 9.03
N ASN A 67 -2.39 -20.37 9.62
CA ASN A 67 -1.00 -19.95 9.44
C ASN A 67 -0.59 -19.76 7.98
N HIS A 68 -1.56 -19.49 7.10
CA HIS A 68 -1.34 -19.32 5.67
C HIS A 68 -1.91 -17.99 5.20
N TYR A 69 -1.05 -17.18 4.59
CA TYR A 69 -1.35 -15.82 4.19
C TYR A 69 -1.00 -15.57 2.74
N LYS A 70 -1.72 -14.66 2.11
CA LYS A 70 -1.46 -14.20 0.76
C LYS A 70 -1.14 -12.71 0.80
N ILE A 71 0.03 -12.35 0.28
CA ILE A 71 0.45 -10.97 0.08
C ILE A 71 0.21 -10.61 -1.37
N VAL A 72 -0.58 -9.59 -1.59
CA VAL A 72 -0.86 -9.08 -2.94
C VAL A 72 -0.24 -7.71 -3.08
N ILE A 73 0.62 -7.53 -4.09
CA ILE A 73 1.26 -6.24 -4.40
C ILE A 73 0.78 -5.76 -5.76
N SER A 74 0.55 -4.47 -5.87
CA SER A 74 0.06 -3.85 -7.10
C SER A 74 1.19 -3.67 -8.12
N ASP A 75 1.02 -4.25 -9.33
CA ASP A 75 1.98 -4.12 -10.43
C ASP A 75 2.23 -2.65 -10.85
N CYS A 76 1.20 -1.80 -10.79
CA CYS A 76 1.38 -0.41 -11.19
C CYS A 76 2.27 0.39 -10.23
N TYR A 77 2.40 -0.05 -8.96
CA TYR A 77 3.30 0.55 -7.99
C TYR A 77 4.70 -0.07 -8.06
N LEU A 78 4.82 -1.39 -8.25
CA LEU A 78 6.12 -2.05 -8.45
C LEU A 78 6.96 -1.44 -9.57
N ARG A 79 6.32 -0.84 -10.57
CA ARG A 79 7.01 -0.21 -11.71
C ARG A 79 7.44 1.22 -11.49
N ARG A 80 7.01 1.86 -10.41
CA ARG A 80 7.14 3.31 -10.22
C ARG A 80 7.73 3.70 -8.89
N LEU A 81 7.70 2.81 -7.92
CA LEU A 81 8.24 3.07 -6.61
C LEU A 81 9.71 2.70 -6.53
N SER A 82 10.43 3.40 -5.69
CA SER A 82 11.79 3.06 -5.32
C SER A 82 11.84 1.69 -4.60
N PRO A 83 12.95 0.97 -4.64
CA PRO A 83 13.12 -0.28 -3.90
C PRO A 83 12.79 -0.14 -2.41
N ALA A 84 13.15 0.97 -1.78
CA ALA A 84 12.84 1.24 -0.38
C ALA A 84 11.33 1.34 -0.11
N GLU A 85 10.58 2.00 -0.99
CA GLU A 85 9.11 2.11 -0.85
C GLU A 85 8.42 0.78 -1.12
N ILE A 86 8.94 -0.03 -2.05
CA ILE A 86 8.44 -1.39 -2.30
C ILE A 86 8.66 -2.24 -1.06
N HIS A 87 9.87 -2.24 -0.49
CA HIS A 87 10.20 -2.97 0.73
C HIS A 87 9.32 -2.53 1.91
N ASN A 88 9.14 -1.22 2.12
CA ASN A 88 8.23 -0.70 3.15
C ASN A 88 6.78 -1.20 2.96
N THR A 89 6.33 -1.32 1.72
CA THR A 89 5.00 -1.84 1.41
C THR A 89 4.92 -3.33 1.77
N ILE A 90 5.93 -4.12 1.43
CA ILE A 90 5.99 -5.56 1.75
C ILE A 90 5.98 -5.75 3.27
N MET A 91 6.86 -5.08 4.01
CA MET A 91 6.91 -5.12 5.47
C MET A 91 5.57 -4.71 6.10
N HIS A 92 4.89 -3.67 5.56
CA HIS A 92 3.57 -3.26 6.01
C HIS A 92 2.56 -4.41 5.91
N GLU A 93 2.53 -5.10 4.76
CA GLU A 93 1.62 -6.22 4.55
C GLU A 93 2.00 -7.45 5.39
N VAL A 94 3.29 -7.69 5.61
CA VAL A 94 3.75 -8.77 6.51
C VAL A 94 3.38 -8.47 7.96
N CYS A 95 3.42 -7.22 8.42
CA CYS A 95 2.92 -6.83 9.74
C CYS A 95 1.43 -7.19 9.92
N HIS A 96 0.63 -7.16 8.86
CA HIS A 96 -0.77 -7.60 8.94
C HIS A 96 -0.94 -9.09 9.23
N SER A 97 0.04 -9.93 8.91
CA SER A 97 -0.02 -11.36 9.23
C SER A 97 0.29 -11.67 10.70
N ALA A 98 0.90 -10.73 11.44
CA ALA A 98 1.17 -10.93 12.86
C ALA A 98 -0.13 -11.08 13.67
N PRO A 99 -0.10 -11.80 14.81
CA PRO A 99 -1.30 -12.10 15.59
C PRO A 99 -2.08 -10.87 16.02
N GLY A 100 -3.34 -10.80 15.57
CA GLY A 100 -4.24 -9.69 15.87
C GLY A 100 -3.94 -8.38 15.12
N CYS A 101 -3.11 -8.43 14.07
CA CYS A 101 -2.68 -7.28 13.29
C CYS A 101 -3.40 -7.13 11.93
N MET A 102 -4.45 -7.90 11.65
CA MET A 102 -5.20 -7.85 10.37
C MET A 102 -5.84 -6.48 10.05
N ASN A 103 -5.84 -5.57 10.99
CA ASN A 103 -6.24 -4.19 10.80
C ASN A 103 -5.19 -3.25 11.44
N HIS A 104 -5.25 -1.96 11.11
CA HIS A 104 -4.32 -0.96 11.67
C HIS A 104 -4.67 -0.54 13.11
N GLY A 105 -5.09 -1.50 13.93
CA GLY A 105 -5.36 -1.29 15.35
C GLY A 105 -4.09 -1.21 16.20
N PRO A 106 -4.24 -1.11 17.56
CA PRO A 106 -3.10 -0.94 18.47
C PRO A 106 -2.00 -2.00 18.31
N LYS A 107 -2.36 -3.27 18.07
CA LYS A 107 -1.39 -4.36 17.89
C LYS A 107 -0.56 -4.18 16.62
N TRP A 108 -1.19 -3.77 15.51
CA TRP A 108 -0.47 -3.48 14.28
C TRP A 108 0.47 -2.28 14.44
N ILE A 109 -0.02 -1.20 15.09
CA ILE A 109 0.81 -0.01 15.37
C ILE A 109 2.02 -0.39 16.24
N GLU A 110 1.85 -1.28 17.22
CA GLU A 110 2.94 -1.77 18.04
C GLU A 110 3.96 -2.56 17.22
N ALA A 111 3.51 -3.48 16.35
CA ALA A 111 4.37 -4.26 15.47
C ALA A 111 5.18 -3.34 14.55
N ALA A 112 4.52 -2.40 13.86
CA ALA A 112 5.17 -1.42 13.01
C ALA A 112 6.18 -0.56 13.78
N ARG A 113 5.86 -0.12 15.01
CA ARG A 113 6.76 0.65 15.86
C ARG A 113 8.01 -0.15 16.26
N LYS A 114 7.88 -1.44 16.58
CA LYS A 114 9.01 -2.31 16.88
C LYS A 114 9.95 -2.43 15.67
N VAL A 115 9.39 -2.61 14.48
CA VAL A 115 10.17 -2.66 13.24
C VAL A 115 10.92 -1.35 13.03
N ASN A 116 10.22 -0.21 13.06
CA ASN A 116 10.81 1.11 12.83
C ASN A 116 11.87 1.50 13.85
N ALA A 117 11.74 1.04 15.11
CA ALA A 117 12.72 1.34 16.17
C ALA A 117 14.02 0.52 16.04
N ARG A 118 13.98 -0.61 15.33
CA ARG A 118 15.12 -1.55 15.25
C ARG A 118 15.82 -1.50 13.91
N PHE A 119 15.10 -1.17 12.87
CA PHE A 119 15.59 -1.15 11.50
C PHE A 119 15.40 0.27 10.94
N GLU A 120 16.44 0.82 10.33
CA GLU A 120 16.43 2.14 9.69
C GLU A 120 15.63 2.12 8.38
N PHE A 121 14.37 1.68 8.46
CA PHE A 121 13.44 1.75 7.34
C PHE A 121 12.70 3.08 7.32
N THR A 122 12.20 3.45 6.16
CA THR A 122 11.19 4.51 6.07
C THR A 122 9.99 4.09 6.93
N PRO A 123 9.41 4.99 7.76
CA PRO A 123 8.41 4.60 8.73
C PRO A 123 7.27 3.79 8.11
N ILE A 124 7.05 2.58 8.61
CA ILE A 124 5.87 1.79 8.28
C ILE A 124 4.70 2.45 8.99
N THR A 125 3.93 3.24 8.30
CA THR A 125 2.77 3.91 8.87
C THR A 125 1.54 3.64 8.03
N ARG A 126 0.37 3.81 8.64
CA ARG A 126 -0.92 3.74 7.93
C ARG A 126 -1.01 4.73 6.75
N LEU A 127 -0.21 5.78 6.76
CA LEU A 127 -0.24 6.91 5.81
C LEU A 127 1.14 7.22 5.22
N ALA A 128 2.09 6.28 5.23
CA ALA A 128 3.41 6.49 4.65
C ALA A 128 3.33 6.52 3.12
N TYR A 129 2.87 7.62 2.60
CA TYR A 129 2.98 7.91 1.19
C TYR A 129 4.05 8.98 1.00
N GLY A 130 5.20 8.61 0.46
CA GLY A 130 6.15 9.55 -0.13
C GLY A 130 5.52 10.29 -1.32
N ASP A 131 6.16 11.33 -1.79
CA ASP A 131 5.65 12.12 -2.92
C ASP A 131 5.44 11.26 -4.16
N GLU A 132 6.30 10.27 -4.40
CA GLU A 132 6.19 9.33 -5.52
C GLU A 132 4.92 8.48 -5.44
N VAL A 133 4.61 7.90 -4.28
CA VAL A 133 3.37 7.14 -4.06
C VAL A 133 2.15 8.02 -4.27
N SER A 134 2.18 9.24 -3.74
CA SER A 134 1.11 10.22 -3.92
C SER A 134 0.90 10.53 -5.39
N GLN A 135 1.99 10.69 -6.16
CA GLN A 135 1.92 10.94 -7.60
C GLN A 135 1.32 9.76 -8.36
N VAL A 136 1.73 8.51 -8.05
CA VAL A 136 1.14 7.31 -8.67
C VAL A 136 -0.37 7.22 -8.39
N PHE A 137 -0.81 7.55 -7.17
CA PHE A 137 -2.24 7.62 -6.86
C PHE A 137 -2.96 8.69 -7.68
N GLN A 138 -2.36 9.86 -7.87
CA GLN A 138 -2.95 10.93 -8.69
C GLN A 138 -3.04 10.53 -10.15
N ASP A 139 -1.99 9.90 -10.71
CA ASP A 139 -1.93 9.46 -12.10
C ASP A 139 -2.98 8.40 -12.44
N ASN A 140 -3.30 7.53 -11.48
CA ASN A 140 -4.32 6.50 -11.64
C ASN A 140 -5.76 7.04 -11.64
N LYS A 141 -5.98 8.29 -11.25
CA LYS A 141 -7.31 8.92 -11.26
C LYS A 141 -7.73 9.23 -12.69
N LYS A 142 -8.92 8.78 -13.05
CA LYS A 142 -9.50 8.98 -14.39
C LYS A 142 -10.74 9.87 -14.39
N TYR A 143 -11.47 9.90 -13.28
CA TYR A 143 -12.73 10.61 -13.16
C TYR A 143 -12.58 11.75 -12.17
N PHE A 144 -12.99 12.95 -12.53
CA PHE A 144 -12.87 14.13 -11.68
C PHE A 144 -14.21 14.83 -11.54
N ILE A 145 -14.52 15.23 -10.32
CA ILE A 145 -15.65 16.10 -9.99
C ILE A 145 -15.05 17.43 -9.60
N VAL A 146 -15.40 18.50 -10.33
CA VAL A 146 -14.75 19.79 -10.23
C VAL A 146 -15.78 20.89 -9.99
N CYS A 147 -15.55 21.73 -9.00
CA CYS A 147 -16.30 22.97 -8.82
C CYS A 147 -15.51 24.10 -9.48
N LYS A 148 -15.97 24.57 -10.65
CA LYS A 148 -15.32 25.66 -11.39
C LYS A 148 -15.33 27.01 -10.67
N ASN A 149 -16.20 27.17 -9.68
CA ASN A 149 -16.30 28.44 -8.94
C ASN A 149 -15.26 28.56 -7.82
N CYS A 150 -14.95 27.46 -7.08
CA CYS A 150 -13.97 27.48 -5.98
C CYS A 150 -12.79 26.53 -6.20
N ASN A 151 -12.63 25.99 -7.39
CA ASN A 151 -11.58 25.06 -7.83
C ASN A 151 -11.45 23.78 -6.99
N ARG A 152 -12.44 23.46 -6.14
CA ARG A 152 -12.45 22.21 -5.39
C ARG A 152 -12.57 21.03 -6.35
N ARG A 153 -11.63 20.10 -6.26
CA ARG A 153 -11.52 18.96 -7.17
C ARG A 153 -11.39 17.64 -6.40
N TYR A 154 -12.15 16.64 -6.82
CA TYR A 154 -12.09 15.28 -6.30
C TYR A 154 -11.78 14.31 -7.44
N GLY A 155 -10.74 13.48 -7.28
CA GLY A 155 -10.33 12.52 -8.30
C GLY A 155 -10.63 11.09 -7.88
N TYR A 156 -11.06 10.26 -8.82
CA TYR A 156 -11.44 8.86 -8.63
C TYR A 156 -10.83 7.96 -9.69
N VAL A 157 -10.38 6.75 -9.29
CA VAL A 157 -9.88 5.72 -10.20
C VAL A 157 -11.01 5.05 -10.99
N ARG A 158 -12.18 4.91 -10.37
CA ARG A 158 -13.39 4.36 -10.98
C ARG A 158 -14.49 5.41 -10.98
N ARG A 159 -15.43 5.28 -11.93
CA ARG A 159 -16.60 6.17 -12.03
C ARG A 159 -17.36 6.17 -10.69
N PRO A 160 -17.55 7.34 -10.04
CA PRO A 160 -18.29 7.44 -8.77
C PRO A 160 -19.75 7.07 -8.95
N LYS A 161 -20.38 6.53 -7.90
CA LYS A 161 -21.81 6.14 -7.89
C LYS A 161 -22.75 7.26 -8.35
N TYR A 162 -22.48 8.49 -7.96
CA TYR A 162 -23.33 9.63 -8.26
C TYR A 162 -22.80 10.48 -9.44
N TRP A 163 -22.00 9.89 -10.34
CA TRP A 163 -21.41 10.59 -11.48
C TRP A 163 -22.44 11.35 -12.33
N ASP A 164 -23.57 10.70 -12.65
CA ASP A 164 -24.62 11.31 -13.49
C ASP A 164 -25.34 12.45 -12.77
N ALA A 165 -25.47 12.40 -11.45
CA ALA A 165 -26.02 13.50 -10.67
C ALA A 165 -25.04 14.69 -10.63
N TYR A 166 -23.74 14.44 -10.55
CA TYR A 166 -22.72 15.49 -10.67
C TYR A 166 -22.69 16.10 -12.06
N SER A 167 -22.71 15.29 -13.13
CA SER A 167 -22.66 15.77 -14.50
C SER A 167 -23.86 16.62 -14.88
N ARG A 168 -25.02 16.35 -14.29
CA ARG A 168 -26.25 17.14 -14.47
C ARG A 168 -26.36 18.34 -13.52
N GLY A 169 -25.33 18.59 -12.68
CA GLY A 169 -25.30 19.70 -11.75
C GLY A 169 -26.28 19.60 -10.57
N LEU A 170 -26.86 18.41 -10.31
CA LEU A 170 -27.81 18.19 -9.23
C LEU A 170 -27.16 18.24 -7.85
N ILE A 171 -25.87 17.96 -7.77
CA ILE A 171 -25.10 18.00 -6.52
C ILE A 171 -24.29 19.31 -6.49
N LYS A 172 -24.44 20.04 -5.39
CA LYS A 172 -23.82 21.35 -5.19
C LYS A 172 -22.59 21.23 -4.29
N CYS A 173 -21.61 22.08 -4.55
CA CYS A 173 -20.41 22.21 -3.75
C CYS A 173 -20.76 22.69 -2.32
N SER A 174 -20.25 21.98 -1.31
CA SER A 174 -20.48 22.38 0.10
C SER A 174 -19.82 23.71 0.47
N CYS A 175 -18.78 24.14 -0.28
CA CYS A 175 -18.08 25.38 -0.04
C CYS A 175 -18.85 26.62 -0.60
N CYS A 176 -19.20 26.59 -1.89
CA CYS A 176 -19.74 27.77 -2.58
C CYS A 176 -21.18 27.60 -3.10
N ARG A 177 -21.82 26.45 -2.83
CA ARG A 177 -23.18 26.10 -3.25
C ARG A 177 -23.44 26.08 -4.77
N LYS A 178 -22.38 26.25 -5.58
CA LYS A 178 -22.47 26.12 -7.05
C LYS A 178 -22.44 24.65 -7.46
N PRO A 179 -23.01 24.29 -8.63
CA PRO A 179 -23.00 22.92 -9.13
C PRO A 179 -21.57 22.47 -9.44
N PHE A 180 -21.34 21.16 -9.33
CA PHE A 180 -20.13 20.53 -9.83
C PHE A 180 -20.25 20.26 -11.34
N THR A 181 -19.10 20.11 -11.97
CA THR A 181 -18.93 19.54 -13.31
C THR A 181 -18.12 18.28 -13.23
N THR A 182 -18.15 17.45 -14.28
CA THR A 182 -17.39 16.21 -14.36
C THR A 182 -16.37 16.28 -15.49
N GLU A 183 -15.20 15.72 -15.25
CA GLU A 183 -14.12 15.63 -16.23
C GLU A 183 -13.59 14.18 -16.24
N MET A 184 -13.18 13.69 -17.41
CA MET A 184 -12.57 12.38 -17.55
C MET A 184 -11.20 12.50 -18.23
N LYS A 185 -10.19 11.85 -17.64
CA LYS A 185 -8.85 11.73 -18.23
C LYS A 185 -8.85 10.53 -19.19
N HIS A 186 -8.52 10.76 -20.43
CA HIS A 186 -8.35 9.72 -21.47
C HIS A 186 -7.03 8.98 -21.35
#